data_5b90be06c7b77068729aa78685168373
#
_entry.id   5b90be06c7b77068729aa78685168373
#
_cell.length_a   1.000
_cell.length_b   1.000
_cell.length_c   1.000
_cell.angle_alpha   90.00
_cell.angle_beta   90.00
_cell.angle_gamma   90.00
#
_symmetry.space_group_name_H-M   'P 1'
#
loop_
_entity.id
_entity.type
_entity.pdbx_description
1 polymer ?
#
loop_
_entity_poly.entity_id
_entity_poly.type
_entity_poly.pdbx_seq_one_letter_code
_entity_poly.pdbx_strand_id
1 'polypeptide(L)'
;MAGQPAAGAKIAVRHLHKSFTLRGGQQVEALQDIDFDIADGEFVCVIGASGCGKTTLLRIIGGFEQADQGCVDIASTPSESGLVTSTVFQDESVFPWLTAEENIGYGLKIRKVSRARREEIVSHFIDKVGLSAFRNAYPAQLSGGMRQRVSVARAFANEPEVLLMDEPFGALDEQTRLVLQGEILRLWNEHRRTVVFVTHNLDEAITLSDRIVVLGARPGRVKAVITVGIPRPRNVIALRSNPRYGELYQQLWDLLQGDIATAPASSP
;
A
#
# COMPACT_ATOMS: atom_id res chain seq x y z
N MET A 1 24.41 9.94 -14.00
CA MET A 1 23.75 11.22 -13.66
C MET A 1 22.37 10.87 -13.18
N ALA A 2 22.08 10.99 -11.88
CA ALA A 2 20.73 10.80 -11.37
C ALA A 2 19.82 11.88 -11.97
N GLY A 3 18.77 11.48 -12.68
CA GLY A 3 17.77 12.40 -13.21
C GLY A 3 17.12 13.14 -12.04
N GLN A 4 17.04 14.47 -12.11
CA GLN A 4 16.34 15.26 -11.10
C GLN A 4 14.87 14.79 -11.07
N PRO A 5 14.27 14.62 -9.85
CA PRO A 5 12.84 14.31 -9.74
C PRO A 5 12.04 15.41 -10.47
N ALA A 6 10.94 15.00 -11.11
CA ALA A 6 10.01 15.96 -11.68
C ALA A 6 9.59 16.95 -10.59
N ALA A 7 9.51 18.25 -10.91
CA ALA A 7 9.14 19.27 -9.94
C ALA A 7 7.79 18.91 -9.30
N GLY A 8 7.79 18.62 -7.97
CA GLY A 8 6.60 18.22 -7.22
C GLY A 8 6.41 16.73 -6.99
N ALA A 9 7.34 15.84 -7.40
CA ALA A 9 7.28 14.42 -7.06
C ALA A 9 7.59 14.19 -5.58
N LYS A 10 6.73 13.43 -4.90
CA LYS A 10 6.95 12.95 -3.52
C LYS A 10 7.87 11.74 -3.51
N ILE A 11 7.69 10.83 -4.47
CA ILE A 11 8.53 9.66 -4.65
C ILE A 11 8.99 9.63 -6.10
N ALA A 12 10.28 9.49 -6.32
CA ALA A 12 10.87 9.29 -7.63
C ALA A 12 11.61 7.95 -7.65
N VAL A 13 11.20 7.06 -8.54
CA VAL A 13 11.87 5.78 -8.81
C VAL A 13 12.60 5.92 -10.14
N ARG A 14 13.90 5.64 -10.19
CA ARG A 14 14.74 5.86 -11.38
C ARG A 14 15.60 4.64 -11.70
N HIS A 15 15.39 4.08 -12.90
CA HIS A 15 16.17 2.98 -13.47
C HIS A 15 16.45 1.86 -12.46
N LEU A 16 15.41 1.47 -11.69
CA LEU A 16 15.56 0.57 -10.57
C LEU A 16 15.66 -0.88 -11.06
N HIS A 17 16.70 -1.58 -10.66
CA HIS A 17 16.93 -2.99 -10.90
C HIS A 17 17.08 -3.75 -9.59
N LYS A 18 16.59 -4.99 -9.57
CA LYS A 18 16.76 -5.90 -8.44
C LYS A 18 16.78 -7.35 -8.88
N SER A 19 17.80 -8.06 -8.43
CA SER A 19 17.95 -9.51 -8.62
C SER A 19 18.13 -10.20 -7.28
N PHE A 20 17.72 -11.46 -7.21
CA PHE A 20 17.92 -12.32 -6.06
C PHE A 20 18.69 -13.57 -6.48
N THR A 21 19.61 -14.02 -5.61
CA THR A 21 20.31 -15.30 -5.79
C THR A 21 19.56 -16.39 -5.04
N LEU A 22 19.00 -17.35 -5.75
CA LEU A 22 18.30 -18.49 -5.17
C LEU A 22 19.30 -19.50 -4.57
N ARG A 23 18.78 -20.40 -3.69
CA ARG A 23 19.54 -21.55 -3.22
C ARG A 23 19.96 -22.39 -4.45
N GLY A 24 21.27 -22.50 -4.69
CA GLY A 24 21.82 -23.15 -5.90
C GLY A 24 22.53 -22.19 -6.86
N GLY A 25 22.62 -20.89 -6.54
CA GLY A 25 23.41 -19.91 -7.30
C GLY A 25 22.68 -19.31 -8.53
N GLN A 26 21.46 -19.74 -8.84
CA GLN A 26 20.66 -19.17 -9.92
C GLN A 26 20.24 -17.74 -9.56
N GLN A 27 20.52 -16.80 -10.45
CA GLN A 27 20.02 -15.42 -10.32
C GLN A 27 18.62 -15.30 -10.94
N VAL A 28 17.74 -14.63 -10.24
CA VAL A 28 16.39 -14.28 -10.72
C VAL A 28 16.25 -12.77 -10.66
N GLU A 29 16.09 -12.16 -11.82
CA GLU A 29 15.82 -10.73 -11.92
C GLU A 29 14.35 -10.49 -11.56
N ALA A 30 14.14 -9.77 -10.45
CA ALA A 30 12.81 -9.47 -9.92
C ALA A 30 12.24 -8.18 -10.53
N LEU A 31 13.10 -7.16 -10.69
CA LEU A 31 12.74 -5.85 -11.24
C LEU A 31 13.79 -5.41 -12.26
N GLN A 32 13.33 -4.85 -13.37
CA GLN A 32 14.19 -4.37 -14.44
C GLN A 32 13.71 -3.02 -14.95
N ASP A 33 14.58 -2.01 -14.84
CA ASP A 33 14.39 -0.66 -15.37
C ASP A 33 13.03 -0.05 -14.97
N ILE A 34 12.74 -0.05 -13.67
CA ILE A 34 11.52 0.57 -13.14
C ILE A 34 11.73 2.08 -13.03
N ASP A 35 10.86 2.83 -13.70
CA ASP A 35 10.92 4.29 -13.73
C ASP A 35 9.50 4.89 -13.63
N PHE A 36 9.20 5.65 -12.58
CA PHE A 36 7.96 6.41 -12.43
C PHE A 36 8.04 7.37 -11.24
N ASP A 37 7.15 8.36 -11.23
CA ASP A 37 6.99 9.34 -10.17
C ASP A 37 5.64 9.21 -9.48
N ILE A 38 5.58 9.59 -8.21
CA ILE A 38 4.34 9.73 -7.43
C ILE A 38 4.31 11.16 -6.87
N ALA A 39 3.20 11.87 -7.11
CA ALA A 39 3.02 13.22 -6.59
C ALA A 39 2.72 13.23 -5.08
N ASP A 40 2.93 14.38 -4.43
CA ASP A 40 2.55 14.53 -3.01
C ASP A 40 1.05 14.42 -2.83
N GLY A 41 0.63 13.64 -1.82
CA GLY A 41 -0.77 13.37 -1.53
C GLY A 41 -1.49 12.47 -2.57
N GLU A 42 -0.78 11.87 -3.51
CA GLU A 42 -1.35 10.96 -4.51
C GLU A 42 -1.55 9.55 -3.95
N PHE A 43 -2.64 8.90 -4.33
CA PHE A 43 -2.87 7.48 -4.05
C PHE A 43 -2.54 6.67 -5.31
N VAL A 44 -1.43 5.96 -5.31
CA VAL A 44 -0.99 5.14 -6.43
C VAL A 44 -1.12 3.66 -6.10
N CYS A 45 -1.79 2.90 -6.98
CA CYS A 45 -1.78 1.44 -6.93
C CYS A 45 -0.72 0.87 -7.88
N VAL A 46 0.00 -0.15 -7.42
CA VAL A 46 0.88 -0.98 -8.24
C VAL A 46 0.22 -2.34 -8.40
N ILE A 47 -0.11 -2.71 -9.63
CA ILE A 47 -0.74 -3.99 -9.95
C ILE A 47 0.15 -4.82 -10.88
N GLY A 48 -0.11 -6.12 -10.91
CA GLY A 48 0.60 -7.06 -11.78
C GLY A 48 0.39 -8.51 -11.34
N ALA A 49 0.78 -9.46 -12.17
CA ALA A 49 0.68 -10.88 -11.88
C ALA A 49 1.45 -11.27 -10.61
N SER A 50 1.12 -12.43 -10.03
CA SER A 50 1.84 -12.95 -8.86
C SER A 50 3.33 -13.16 -9.19
N GLY A 51 4.21 -12.68 -8.31
CA GLY A 51 5.65 -12.80 -8.49
C GLY A 51 6.29 -11.84 -9.52
N CYS A 52 5.58 -10.79 -9.99
CA CYS A 52 6.15 -9.76 -10.87
C CYS A 52 6.98 -8.69 -10.14
N GLY A 53 7.24 -8.82 -8.83
CA GLY A 53 8.12 -7.91 -8.09
C GLY A 53 7.42 -6.77 -7.33
N LYS A 54 6.09 -6.72 -7.24
CA LYS A 54 5.35 -5.66 -6.52
C LYS A 54 5.81 -5.46 -5.08
N THR A 55 5.84 -6.54 -4.29
CA THR A 55 6.32 -6.52 -2.90
C THR A 55 7.79 -6.12 -2.82
N THR A 56 8.63 -6.55 -3.76
CA THR A 56 10.04 -6.16 -3.85
C THR A 56 10.17 -4.65 -4.07
N LEU A 57 9.41 -4.09 -5.02
CA LEU A 57 9.36 -2.67 -5.27
C LEU A 57 8.92 -1.88 -4.03
N LEU A 58 7.84 -2.32 -3.37
CA LEU A 58 7.35 -1.70 -2.14
C LEU A 58 8.39 -1.73 -1.03
N ARG A 59 9.10 -2.86 -0.86
CA ARG A 59 10.17 -3.00 0.14
C ARG A 59 11.35 -2.08 -0.14
N ILE A 60 11.70 -1.88 -1.41
CA ILE A 60 12.77 -0.94 -1.78
C ILE A 60 12.34 0.50 -1.49
N ILE A 61 11.10 0.90 -1.84
CA ILE A 61 10.55 2.22 -1.49
C ILE A 61 10.54 2.43 0.02
N GLY A 62 10.20 1.39 0.79
CA GLY A 62 10.18 1.41 2.26
C GLY A 62 11.55 1.35 2.93
N GLY A 63 12.65 1.16 2.17
CA GLY A 63 14.01 1.02 2.70
C GLY A 63 14.28 -0.33 3.39
N PHE A 64 13.41 -1.34 3.20
CA PHE A 64 13.60 -2.69 3.75
C PHE A 64 14.47 -3.58 2.84
N GLU A 65 14.67 -3.17 1.59
CA GLU A 65 15.47 -3.86 0.59
C GLU A 65 16.28 -2.84 -0.20
N GLN A 66 17.47 -3.19 -0.63
CA GLN A 66 18.31 -2.32 -1.45
C GLN A 66 18.17 -2.67 -2.94
N ALA A 67 18.12 -1.66 -3.79
CA ALA A 67 18.22 -1.85 -5.22
C ALA A 67 19.65 -2.24 -5.61
N ASP A 68 19.80 -3.05 -6.67
CA ASP A 68 21.11 -3.38 -7.23
C ASP A 68 21.62 -2.25 -8.12
N GLN A 69 20.70 -1.55 -8.83
CA GLN A 69 20.99 -0.36 -9.63
C GLN A 69 19.80 0.60 -9.57
N GLY A 70 20.06 1.86 -9.90
CA GLY A 70 19.05 2.91 -9.83
C GLY A 70 18.87 3.44 -8.40
N CYS A 71 17.83 4.22 -8.19
CA CYS A 71 17.54 4.80 -6.89
C CYS A 71 16.04 5.04 -6.67
N VAL A 72 15.69 5.21 -5.41
CA VAL A 72 14.39 5.72 -4.97
C VAL A 72 14.66 6.94 -4.10
N ASP A 73 14.13 8.08 -4.52
CA ASP A 73 14.21 9.33 -3.77
C ASP A 73 12.82 9.67 -3.21
N ILE A 74 12.73 9.92 -1.91
CA ILE A 74 11.52 10.39 -1.24
C ILE A 74 11.78 11.82 -0.78
N ALA A 75 11.08 12.78 -1.37
CA ALA A 75 11.14 14.17 -0.96
C ALA A 75 10.48 14.30 0.42
N SER A 76 11.28 14.27 1.49
CA SER A 76 10.77 14.47 2.84
C SER A 76 10.75 15.97 3.18
N THR A 77 9.63 16.42 3.70
CA THR A 77 9.51 17.72 4.35
C THR A 77 9.62 17.50 5.86
N PRO A 78 10.28 18.41 6.62
CA PRO A 78 10.27 18.31 8.07
C PRO A 78 8.81 18.30 8.57
N SER A 79 8.28 17.11 8.88
CA SER A 79 6.96 16.95 9.47
C SER A 79 7.07 16.89 10.99
N GLU A 80 6.01 17.28 11.70
CA GLU A 80 5.95 17.16 13.16
C GLU A 80 6.17 15.71 13.63
N SER A 81 5.75 14.74 12.81
CA SER A 81 5.94 13.32 13.11
C SER A 81 7.39 12.85 12.90
N GLY A 82 8.14 13.47 12.00
CA GLY A 82 9.48 13.04 11.60
C GLY A 82 9.53 11.65 10.95
N LEU A 83 8.37 11.06 10.65
CA LEU A 83 8.27 9.71 10.07
C LEU A 83 8.02 9.80 8.57
N VAL A 84 9.00 9.38 7.78
CA VAL A 84 8.89 9.41 6.31
C VAL A 84 7.93 8.33 5.82
N THR A 85 8.08 7.08 6.25
CA THR A 85 7.26 5.96 5.77
C THR A 85 6.62 5.18 6.91
N SER A 86 5.42 4.63 6.68
CA SER A 86 4.80 3.60 7.51
C SER A 86 4.24 2.50 6.62
N THR A 87 4.37 1.23 7.02
CA THR A 87 4.02 0.09 6.18
C THR A 87 2.96 -0.78 6.83
N VAL A 88 1.95 -1.15 6.04
CA VAL A 88 1.00 -2.23 6.31
C VAL A 88 1.45 -3.42 5.46
N PHE A 89 1.87 -4.49 6.13
CA PHE A 89 2.34 -5.72 5.48
C PHE A 89 1.17 -6.64 5.13
N GLN A 90 1.40 -7.57 4.21
CA GLN A 90 0.43 -8.58 3.78
C GLN A 90 0.00 -9.47 4.94
N ASP A 91 0.97 -9.92 5.75
CA ASP A 91 0.69 -10.64 6.98
C ASP A 91 0.25 -9.68 8.08
N GLU A 92 -0.70 -10.15 8.91
CA GLU A 92 -1.21 -9.39 10.05
C GLU A 92 -0.07 -9.11 11.05
N SER A 93 0.60 -7.96 10.89
CA SER A 93 1.79 -7.59 11.68
C SER A 93 1.45 -6.95 13.03
N VAL A 94 0.31 -7.30 13.64
CA VAL A 94 -0.06 -6.84 14.98
C VAL A 94 0.75 -7.55 16.06
N PHE A 95 1.17 -6.82 17.09
CA PHE A 95 1.92 -7.39 18.22
C PHE A 95 0.99 -8.22 19.10
N PRO A 96 1.18 -9.56 19.21
CA PRO A 96 0.23 -10.44 19.90
C PRO A 96 0.13 -10.21 21.41
N TRP A 97 1.13 -9.58 22.01
CA TRP A 97 1.21 -9.23 23.43
C TRP A 97 0.67 -7.85 23.78
N LEU A 98 0.18 -7.08 22.81
CA LEU A 98 -0.40 -5.76 22.99
C LEU A 98 -1.90 -5.78 22.67
N THR A 99 -2.69 -4.98 23.36
CA THR A 99 -4.11 -4.76 23.01
C THR A 99 -4.25 -4.00 21.69
N ALA A 100 -5.48 -3.88 21.16
CA ALA A 100 -5.74 -3.12 19.94
C ALA A 100 -5.26 -1.66 20.07
N GLU A 101 -5.60 -0.97 21.18
CA GLU A 101 -5.17 0.40 21.41
C GLU A 101 -3.65 0.55 21.57
N GLU A 102 -3.03 -0.41 22.26
CA GLU A 102 -1.57 -0.40 22.44
C GLU A 102 -0.84 -0.64 21.13
N ASN A 103 -1.37 -1.50 20.27
CA ASN A 103 -0.87 -1.70 18.91
C ASN A 103 -0.92 -0.41 18.10
N ILE A 104 -2.06 0.29 18.08
CA ILE A 104 -2.23 1.55 17.35
C ILE A 104 -1.30 2.62 17.91
N GLY A 105 -1.20 2.72 19.25
CA GLY A 105 -0.38 3.72 19.93
C GLY A 105 1.11 3.39 20.00
N TYR A 106 1.55 2.22 19.53
CA TYR A 106 2.92 1.76 19.72
C TYR A 106 3.97 2.69 19.14
N GLY A 107 3.84 3.08 17.88
CA GLY A 107 4.78 4.01 17.24
C GLY A 107 4.81 5.38 17.90
N LEU A 108 3.65 5.88 18.33
CA LEU A 108 3.55 7.14 19.08
C LEU A 108 4.31 7.06 20.42
N LYS A 109 4.23 5.88 21.10
CA LYS A 109 4.95 5.63 22.35
C LYS A 109 6.47 5.63 22.14
N ILE A 110 6.96 4.99 21.09
CA ILE A 110 8.39 4.95 20.75
C ILE A 110 8.91 6.36 20.44
N ARG A 111 8.12 7.18 19.75
CA ARG A 111 8.44 8.59 19.47
C ARG A 111 8.27 9.52 20.67
N LYS A 112 7.93 8.97 21.84
CA LYS A 112 7.77 9.73 23.10
C LYS A 112 6.66 10.80 23.02
N VAL A 113 5.63 10.59 22.18
CA VAL A 113 4.44 11.46 22.16
C VAL A 113 3.79 11.43 23.56
N SER A 114 3.40 12.58 24.07
CA SER A 114 2.79 12.71 25.39
C SER A 114 1.59 11.77 25.56
N ARG A 115 1.35 11.28 26.77
CA ARG A 115 0.26 10.34 27.04
C ARG A 115 -1.10 10.89 26.59
N ALA A 116 -1.40 12.14 26.93
CA ALA A 116 -2.67 12.77 26.57
C ALA A 116 -2.87 12.83 25.05
N ARG A 117 -1.86 13.28 24.29
CA ARG A 117 -1.93 13.36 22.83
C ARG A 117 -2.03 11.97 22.20
N ARG A 118 -1.32 10.97 22.75
CA ARG A 118 -1.41 9.60 22.26
C ARG A 118 -2.81 9.00 22.48
N GLU A 119 -3.42 9.21 23.66
CA GLU A 119 -4.78 8.76 23.95
C GLU A 119 -5.80 9.39 23.00
N GLU A 120 -5.66 10.66 22.69
CA GLU A 120 -6.50 11.37 21.72
C GLU A 120 -6.39 10.74 20.33
N ILE A 121 -5.16 10.58 19.79
CA ILE A 121 -4.91 9.99 18.47
C ILE A 121 -5.42 8.56 18.42
N VAL A 122 -5.10 7.73 19.40
CA VAL A 122 -5.52 6.33 19.45
C VAL A 122 -7.04 6.21 19.49
N SER A 123 -7.73 7.04 20.32
CA SER A 123 -9.19 7.04 20.38
C SER A 123 -9.80 7.42 19.04
N HIS A 124 -9.27 8.45 18.37
CA HIS A 124 -9.74 8.85 17.04
C HIS A 124 -9.64 7.71 16.03
N PHE A 125 -8.49 7.04 15.92
CA PHE A 125 -8.32 5.98 14.93
C PHE A 125 -9.06 4.68 15.27
N ILE A 126 -9.18 4.32 16.56
CA ILE A 126 -10.00 3.18 17.00
C ILE A 126 -11.47 3.36 16.62
N ASP A 127 -12.01 4.55 16.83
CA ASP A 127 -13.40 4.88 16.49
C ASP A 127 -13.59 4.86 14.96
N LYS A 128 -12.64 5.43 14.20
CA LYS A 128 -12.69 5.47 12.73
C LYS A 128 -12.71 4.08 12.09
N VAL A 129 -12.00 3.10 12.66
CA VAL A 129 -11.99 1.73 12.16
C VAL A 129 -13.03 0.82 12.81
N GLY A 130 -13.95 1.39 13.62
CA GLY A 130 -15.07 0.66 14.23
C GLY A 130 -14.67 -0.36 15.27
N LEU A 131 -13.58 -0.14 16.01
CA LEU A 131 -13.05 -1.06 17.02
C LEU A 131 -13.20 -0.58 18.46
N SER A 132 -14.03 0.43 18.75
CA SER A 132 -14.20 1.01 20.09
C SER A 132 -14.57 -0.03 21.14
N ALA A 133 -15.47 -0.98 20.83
CA ALA A 133 -15.86 -2.08 21.71
C ALA A 133 -14.74 -3.11 21.96
N PHE A 134 -13.71 -3.14 21.12
CA PHE A 134 -12.59 -4.08 21.18
C PHE A 134 -11.26 -3.42 21.52
N ARG A 135 -11.31 -2.21 22.06
CA ARG A 135 -10.15 -1.39 22.42
C ARG A 135 -9.09 -2.15 23.22
N ASN A 136 -9.54 -2.87 24.24
CA ASN A 136 -8.71 -3.61 25.18
C ASN A 136 -8.51 -5.10 24.77
N ALA A 137 -9.01 -5.52 23.61
CA ALA A 137 -8.88 -6.89 23.16
C ALA A 137 -7.45 -7.15 22.63
N TYR A 138 -6.91 -8.33 22.93
CA TYR A 138 -5.68 -8.82 22.35
C TYR A 138 -5.92 -9.42 20.95
N PRO A 139 -4.91 -9.48 20.07
CA PRO A 139 -5.06 -10.02 18.72
C PRO A 139 -5.70 -11.40 18.63
N ALA A 140 -5.45 -12.28 19.60
CA ALA A 140 -6.07 -13.61 19.67
C ALA A 140 -7.62 -13.58 19.87
N GLN A 141 -8.15 -12.45 20.32
CA GLN A 141 -9.59 -12.23 20.56
C GLN A 141 -10.26 -11.51 19.38
N LEU A 142 -9.49 -11.13 18.35
CA LEU A 142 -9.95 -10.38 17.19
C LEU A 142 -10.07 -11.29 15.97
N SER A 143 -11.06 -11.04 15.11
CA SER A 143 -11.11 -11.66 13.78
C SER A 143 -9.96 -11.17 12.89
N GLY A 144 -9.65 -11.87 11.78
CA GLY A 144 -8.65 -11.43 10.80
C GLY A 144 -8.90 -10.00 10.30
N GLY A 145 -10.14 -9.71 9.91
CA GLY A 145 -10.51 -8.36 9.49
C GLY A 145 -10.34 -7.30 10.57
N MET A 146 -10.60 -7.63 11.85
CA MET A 146 -10.37 -6.71 12.96
C MET A 146 -8.88 -6.48 13.20
N ARG A 147 -8.03 -7.51 13.12
CA ARG A 147 -6.57 -7.36 13.21
C ARG A 147 -6.04 -6.50 12.07
N GLN A 148 -6.58 -6.68 10.85
CA GLN A 148 -6.19 -5.84 9.70
C GLN A 148 -6.57 -4.37 9.92
N ARG A 149 -7.76 -4.08 10.48
CA ARG A 149 -8.16 -2.72 10.86
C ARG A 149 -7.21 -2.11 11.90
N VAL A 150 -6.76 -2.89 12.89
CA VAL A 150 -5.74 -2.44 13.86
C VAL A 150 -4.43 -2.09 13.14
N SER A 151 -3.98 -2.91 12.18
CA SER A 151 -2.76 -2.66 11.41
C SER A 151 -2.85 -1.38 10.57
N VAL A 152 -3.97 -1.18 9.89
CA VAL A 152 -4.26 0.05 9.12
C VAL A 152 -4.30 1.26 10.04
N ALA A 153 -5.07 1.20 11.13
CA ALA A 153 -5.19 2.29 12.10
C ALA A 153 -3.82 2.67 12.70
N ARG A 154 -2.97 1.67 13.02
CA ARG A 154 -1.60 1.89 13.50
C ARG A 154 -0.75 2.65 12.48
N ALA A 155 -0.86 2.28 11.20
CA ALA A 155 -0.09 2.93 10.15
C ALA A 155 -0.50 4.41 9.97
N PHE A 156 -1.80 4.70 9.97
CA PHE A 156 -2.32 6.07 9.87
C PHE A 156 -2.04 6.90 11.13
N ALA A 157 -2.20 6.32 12.33
CA ALA A 157 -1.97 7.00 13.59
C ALA A 157 -0.55 7.55 13.74
N ASN A 158 0.41 6.95 13.07
CA ASN A 158 1.79 7.42 13.05
C ASN A 158 2.00 8.70 12.23
N GLU A 159 1.00 9.13 11.46
CA GLU A 159 1.04 10.33 10.61
C GLU A 159 2.29 10.37 9.70
N PRO A 160 2.59 9.30 8.94
CA PRO A 160 3.74 9.29 8.03
C PRO A 160 3.50 10.21 6.85
N GLU A 161 4.57 10.59 6.14
CA GLU A 161 4.46 11.31 4.88
C GLU A 161 3.99 10.38 3.74
N VAL A 162 4.44 9.11 3.79
CA VAL A 162 4.12 8.07 2.81
C VAL A 162 3.61 6.82 3.51
N LEU A 163 2.45 6.33 3.07
CA LEU A 163 1.89 5.04 3.49
C LEU A 163 2.18 3.98 2.43
N LEU A 164 2.78 2.88 2.85
CA LEU A 164 3.06 1.72 2.01
C LEU A 164 2.12 0.58 2.42
N MET A 165 1.41 -0.03 1.47
CA MET A 165 0.46 -1.10 1.76
C MET A 165 0.70 -2.28 0.82
N ASP A 166 1.04 -3.44 1.37
CA ASP A 166 1.31 -4.67 0.61
C ASP A 166 0.12 -5.63 0.74
N GLU A 167 -0.71 -5.72 -0.28
CA GLU A 167 -1.91 -6.58 -0.37
C GLU A 167 -2.75 -6.62 0.93
N PRO A 168 -3.14 -5.46 1.51
CA PRO A 168 -3.71 -5.41 2.87
C PRO A 168 -5.09 -6.06 2.99
N PHE A 169 -5.69 -6.51 1.88
CA PHE A 169 -7.02 -7.13 1.88
C PHE A 169 -6.98 -8.61 1.48
N GLY A 170 -5.80 -9.18 1.24
CA GLY A 170 -5.65 -10.52 0.66
C GLY A 170 -6.34 -11.65 1.43
N ALA A 171 -6.39 -11.55 2.76
CA ALA A 171 -6.97 -12.57 3.63
C ALA A 171 -8.44 -12.29 4.04
N LEU A 172 -9.07 -11.23 3.48
CA LEU A 172 -10.40 -10.79 3.89
C LEU A 172 -11.50 -11.34 2.98
N ASP A 173 -12.66 -11.68 3.60
CA ASP A 173 -13.89 -11.91 2.84
C ASP A 173 -14.35 -10.62 2.13
N GLU A 174 -15.21 -10.78 1.11
CA GLU A 174 -15.65 -9.68 0.25
C GLU A 174 -16.33 -8.54 1.04
N GLN A 175 -17.19 -8.87 2.01
CA GLN A 175 -17.93 -7.85 2.76
C GLN A 175 -16.97 -7.03 3.64
N THR A 176 -16.09 -7.70 4.38
CA THR A 176 -15.07 -7.06 5.21
C THR A 176 -14.12 -6.21 4.36
N ARG A 177 -13.75 -6.67 3.17
CA ARG A 177 -12.92 -5.95 2.21
C ARG A 177 -13.56 -4.64 1.77
N LEU A 178 -14.83 -4.67 1.34
CA LEU A 178 -15.56 -3.47 0.91
C LEU A 178 -15.68 -2.42 2.04
N VAL A 179 -15.93 -2.87 3.26
CA VAL A 179 -15.99 -1.98 4.43
C VAL A 179 -14.62 -1.33 4.67
N LEU A 180 -13.54 -2.11 4.68
CA LEU A 180 -12.19 -1.59 4.94
C LEU A 180 -11.70 -0.66 3.82
N GLN A 181 -12.04 -0.93 2.56
CA GLN A 181 -11.78 0.01 1.44
C GLN A 181 -12.45 1.36 1.68
N GLY A 182 -13.71 1.35 2.12
CA GLY A 182 -14.43 2.57 2.49
C GLY A 182 -13.77 3.34 3.65
N GLU A 183 -13.28 2.62 4.66
CA GLU A 183 -12.56 3.21 5.79
C GLU A 183 -11.23 3.84 5.35
N ILE A 184 -10.44 3.14 4.52
CA ILE A 184 -9.17 3.66 3.98
C ILE A 184 -9.42 4.92 3.13
N LEU A 185 -10.43 4.90 2.25
CA LEU A 185 -10.77 6.09 1.44
C LEU A 185 -11.15 7.28 2.31
N ARG A 186 -11.90 7.05 3.40
CA ARG A 186 -12.29 8.11 4.34
C ARG A 186 -11.08 8.68 5.06
N LEU A 187 -10.26 7.82 5.64
CA LEU A 187 -9.02 8.21 6.33
C LEU A 187 -8.07 8.96 5.39
N TRP A 188 -7.90 8.46 4.18
CA TRP A 188 -7.04 9.12 3.20
C TRP A 188 -7.59 10.48 2.76
N ASN A 189 -8.90 10.62 2.54
CA ASN A 189 -9.52 11.90 2.19
C ASN A 189 -9.34 12.97 3.29
N GLU A 190 -9.30 12.56 4.56
CA GLU A 190 -9.08 13.46 5.69
C GLU A 190 -7.62 13.92 5.79
N HIS A 191 -6.66 13.03 5.53
CA HIS A 191 -5.24 13.28 5.78
C HIS A 191 -4.40 13.55 4.54
N ARG A 192 -4.87 13.15 3.35
CA ARG A 192 -4.20 13.35 2.06
C ARG A 192 -2.72 12.97 2.06
N ARG A 193 -2.36 11.85 2.68
CA ARG A 193 -1.01 11.31 2.65
C ARG A 193 -0.72 10.64 1.31
N THR A 194 0.53 10.64 0.88
CA THR A 194 0.95 9.86 -0.28
C THR A 194 0.83 8.38 0.02
N VAL A 195 0.21 7.59 -0.87
CA VAL A 195 0.00 6.16 -0.67
C VAL A 195 0.55 5.37 -1.85
N VAL A 196 1.34 4.34 -1.55
CA VAL A 196 1.72 3.28 -2.49
C VAL A 196 1.03 2.00 -2.05
N PHE A 197 0.10 1.54 -2.85
CA PHE A 197 -0.75 0.39 -2.55
C PHE A 197 -0.48 -0.73 -3.55
N VAL A 198 -0.03 -1.87 -3.07
CA VAL A 198 0.21 -3.06 -3.90
C VAL A 198 -1.00 -3.98 -3.81
N THR A 199 -1.51 -4.43 -4.94
CA THR A 199 -2.57 -5.43 -5.02
C THR A 199 -2.50 -6.19 -6.35
N HIS A 200 -3.17 -7.35 -6.39
CA HIS A 200 -3.47 -8.06 -7.63
C HIS A 200 -4.94 -7.93 -8.05
N ASN A 201 -5.75 -7.20 -7.28
CA ASN A 201 -7.18 -7.02 -7.50
C ASN A 201 -7.46 -5.70 -8.26
N LEU A 202 -8.08 -5.81 -9.44
CA LEU A 202 -8.39 -4.67 -10.30
C LEU A 202 -9.45 -3.74 -9.68
N ASP A 203 -10.44 -4.32 -8.98
CA ASP A 203 -11.48 -3.54 -8.31
C ASP A 203 -10.89 -2.63 -7.24
N GLU A 204 -9.92 -3.13 -6.46
CA GLU A 204 -9.20 -2.35 -5.46
C GLU A 204 -8.43 -1.21 -6.09
N ALA A 205 -7.67 -1.51 -7.15
CA ALA A 205 -6.86 -0.52 -7.85
C ALA A 205 -7.71 0.63 -8.40
N ILE A 206 -8.83 0.32 -9.08
CA ILE A 206 -9.72 1.33 -9.65
C ILE A 206 -10.44 2.12 -8.55
N THR A 207 -10.87 1.44 -7.48
CA THR A 207 -11.63 2.07 -6.40
C THR A 207 -10.79 3.05 -5.60
N LEU A 208 -9.55 2.67 -5.29
CA LEU A 208 -8.74 3.40 -4.31
C LEU A 208 -7.84 4.46 -4.93
N SER A 209 -7.25 4.20 -6.11
CA SER A 209 -6.13 5.01 -6.59
C SER A 209 -6.52 6.17 -7.50
N ASP A 210 -5.64 7.14 -7.59
CA ASP A 210 -5.68 8.22 -8.59
C ASP A 210 -4.97 7.78 -9.87
N ARG A 211 -3.87 7.00 -9.71
CA ARG A 211 -3.12 6.37 -10.81
C ARG A 211 -2.80 4.92 -10.49
N ILE A 212 -2.68 4.13 -11.55
CA ILE A 212 -2.35 2.71 -11.49
C ILE A 212 -1.08 2.45 -12.31
N VAL A 213 -0.06 1.94 -11.65
CA VAL A 213 1.17 1.45 -12.29
C VAL A 213 1.01 -0.05 -12.54
N VAL A 214 1.02 -0.44 -13.81
CA VAL A 214 0.89 -1.83 -14.23
C VAL A 214 2.28 -2.42 -14.43
N LEU A 215 2.64 -3.43 -13.64
CA LEU A 215 3.89 -4.18 -13.80
C LEU A 215 3.66 -5.43 -14.64
N GLY A 216 4.53 -5.64 -15.63
CA GLY A 216 4.62 -6.88 -16.39
C GLY A 216 5.27 -7.99 -15.59
N ALA A 217 5.10 -9.23 -16.09
CA ALA A 217 5.70 -10.40 -15.48
C ALA A 217 7.21 -10.53 -15.80
N ARG A 218 7.92 -11.17 -14.95
CA ARG A 218 9.32 -11.60 -14.85
C ARG A 218 10.26 -11.32 -16.03
N PRO A 219 11.18 -10.37 -15.88
CA PRO A 219 11.33 -9.45 -14.77
C PRO A 219 10.22 -8.39 -14.75
N GLY A 220 9.89 -7.88 -13.55
CA GLY A 220 8.94 -6.78 -13.41
C GLY A 220 9.42 -5.55 -14.16
N ARG A 221 8.59 -5.03 -15.08
CA ARG A 221 8.81 -3.78 -15.80
C ARG A 221 7.53 -2.96 -15.81
N VAL A 222 7.63 -1.65 -15.86
CA VAL A 222 6.44 -0.81 -16.01
C VAL A 222 5.89 -0.99 -17.44
N LYS A 223 4.71 -1.61 -17.56
CA LYS A 223 3.97 -1.74 -18.82
C LYS A 223 3.18 -0.50 -19.18
N ALA A 224 2.51 0.06 -18.18
CA ALA A 224 1.66 1.23 -18.35
C ALA A 224 1.49 1.97 -17.02
N VAL A 225 1.21 3.27 -17.11
CA VAL A 225 0.75 4.10 -16.00
C VAL A 225 -0.59 4.70 -16.42
N ILE A 226 -1.66 4.37 -15.70
CA ILE A 226 -3.03 4.70 -16.08
C ILE A 226 -3.62 5.66 -15.05
N THR A 227 -4.16 6.78 -15.52
CA THR A 227 -4.93 7.70 -14.66
C THR A 227 -6.36 7.20 -14.56
N VAL A 228 -6.85 7.02 -13.33
CA VAL A 228 -8.21 6.53 -13.07
C VAL A 228 -9.26 7.56 -13.53
N GLY A 229 -9.07 8.84 -13.18
CA GLY A 229 -9.91 9.92 -13.67
C GLY A 229 -11.35 9.91 -13.14
N ILE A 230 -11.67 9.10 -12.14
CA ILE A 230 -12.97 9.08 -11.48
C ILE A 230 -12.93 10.06 -10.30
N PRO A 231 -13.86 11.03 -10.22
CA PRO A 231 -13.86 12.04 -9.16
C PRO A 231 -13.96 11.45 -7.74
N ARG A 232 -13.45 12.16 -6.76
CA ARG A 232 -13.60 11.87 -5.33
C ARG A 232 -14.63 12.83 -4.69
N PRO A 233 -15.34 12.48 -3.61
CA PRO A 233 -15.25 11.20 -2.89
C PRO A 233 -15.89 10.04 -3.65
N ARG A 234 -15.32 8.84 -3.53
CA ARG A 234 -15.84 7.64 -4.18
C ARG A 234 -16.64 6.80 -3.21
N ASN A 235 -17.80 6.32 -3.64
CA ASN A 235 -18.56 5.30 -2.95
C ASN A 235 -18.20 3.93 -3.54
N VAL A 236 -17.63 3.05 -2.72
CA VAL A 236 -17.07 1.74 -3.14
C VAL A 236 -18.11 0.89 -3.92
N ILE A 237 -19.39 0.92 -3.49
CA ILE A 237 -20.45 0.12 -4.11
C ILE A 237 -20.96 0.81 -5.39
N ALA A 238 -21.29 2.09 -5.30
CA ALA A 238 -21.87 2.84 -6.42
C ALA A 238 -20.88 3.03 -7.59
N LEU A 239 -19.58 2.94 -7.31
CA LEU A 239 -18.54 3.14 -8.31
C LEU A 239 -18.62 2.12 -9.45
N ARG A 240 -19.06 0.90 -9.18
CA ARG A 240 -19.22 -0.17 -10.18
C ARG A 240 -20.23 0.18 -11.29
N SER A 241 -21.15 1.12 -11.03
CA SER A 241 -22.11 1.62 -12.02
C SER A 241 -21.56 2.77 -12.87
N ASN A 242 -20.35 3.24 -12.62
CA ASN A 242 -19.72 4.29 -13.40
C ASN A 242 -19.19 3.73 -14.73
N PRO A 243 -19.54 4.27 -15.92
CA PRO A 243 -19.04 3.78 -17.21
C PRO A 243 -17.51 3.71 -17.27
N ARG A 244 -16.82 4.71 -16.72
CA ARG A 244 -15.36 4.76 -16.69
C ARG A 244 -14.75 3.60 -15.92
N TYR A 245 -15.46 3.06 -14.93
CA TYR A 245 -15.03 1.89 -14.16
C TYR A 245 -14.89 0.65 -15.07
N GLY A 246 -15.91 0.37 -15.88
CA GLY A 246 -15.90 -0.76 -16.82
C GLY A 246 -14.78 -0.65 -17.87
N GLU A 247 -14.58 0.57 -18.42
CA GLU A 247 -13.49 0.84 -19.37
C GLU A 247 -12.12 0.57 -18.76
N LEU A 248 -11.87 1.07 -17.54
CA LEU A 248 -10.62 0.85 -16.81
C LEU A 248 -10.41 -0.61 -16.49
N TYR A 249 -11.46 -1.32 -16.05
CA TYR A 249 -11.37 -2.74 -15.76
C TYR A 249 -10.94 -3.54 -17.00
N GLN A 250 -11.59 -3.28 -18.14
CA GLN A 250 -11.22 -3.94 -19.41
C GLN A 250 -9.79 -3.60 -19.83
N GLN A 251 -9.40 -2.31 -19.78
CA GLN A 251 -8.05 -1.87 -20.12
C GLN A 251 -6.97 -2.55 -19.25
N LEU A 252 -7.20 -2.65 -17.94
CA LEU A 252 -6.27 -3.30 -17.01
C LEU A 252 -6.22 -4.82 -17.25
N TRP A 253 -7.38 -5.44 -17.50
CA TRP A 253 -7.46 -6.86 -17.82
C TRP A 253 -6.65 -7.19 -19.07
N ASP A 254 -6.81 -6.42 -20.15
CA ASP A 254 -6.12 -6.63 -21.43
C ASP A 254 -4.59 -6.52 -21.26
N LEU A 255 -4.12 -5.61 -20.39
CA LEU A 255 -2.69 -5.48 -20.08
C LEU A 255 -2.13 -6.67 -19.29
N LEU A 256 -2.95 -7.32 -18.44
CA LEU A 256 -2.49 -8.36 -17.52
C LEU A 256 -2.73 -9.79 -18.03
N GLN A 257 -3.73 -10.02 -18.89
CA GLN A 257 -4.11 -11.37 -19.35
C GLN A 257 -2.95 -12.18 -19.96
N GLY A 258 -2.06 -11.51 -20.69
CA GLY A 258 -0.89 -12.16 -21.29
C GLY A 258 0.12 -12.67 -20.26
N ASP A 259 0.25 -12.00 -19.14
CA ASP A 259 1.16 -12.37 -18.05
C ASP A 259 0.58 -13.45 -17.13
N ILE A 260 -0.75 -13.48 -17.00
CA ILE A 260 -1.45 -14.52 -16.22
C ILE A 260 -1.32 -15.89 -16.91
N ALA A 261 -1.40 -15.92 -18.24
CA ALA A 261 -1.29 -17.16 -19.03
C ALA A 261 0.12 -17.78 -18.97
N THR A 262 1.16 -16.98 -18.70
CA THR A 262 2.56 -17.42 -18.62
C THR A 262 3.05 -17.70 -17.20
N ALA A 263 2.24 -17.44 -16.18
CA ALA A 263 2.60 -17.72 -14.80
C ALA A 263 2.65 -19.24 -14.57
N PRO A 264 3.75 -19.82 -14.04
CA PRO A 264 3.75 -21.23 -13.64
C PRO A 264 2.70 -21.41 -12.55
N ALA A 265 1.89 -22.48 -12.69
CA ALA A 265 0.92 -22.87 -11.67
C ALA A 265 1.64 -22.91 -10.31
N SER A 266 1.14 -22.15 -9.34
CA SER A 266 1.61 -22.21 -7.96
C SER A 266 1.45 -23.66 -7.50
N SER A 267 2.58 -24.36 -7.31
CA SER A 267 2.56 -25.68 -6.63
C SER A 267 2.02 -25.50 -5.22
N PRO A 268 1.17 -26.44 -4.75
CA PRO A 268 0.49 -26.38 -3.47
C PRO A 268 1.44 -26.38 -2.26
#